data_73cd69ec91fc87ced141b9768fe724ba
#
_entry.id   73cd69ec91fc87ced141b9768fe724ba
#
_cell.length_a   1.000
_cell.length_b   1.000
_cell.length_c   1.000
_cell.angle_alpha   90.00
_cell.angle_beta   90.00
_cell.angle_gamma   90.00
#
_symmetry.space_group_name_H-M   'P 1'
#
loop_
_entity.id
_entity.type
_entity.pdbx_description
1 polymer ?
#
loop_
_entity_poly.entity_id
_entity_poly.type
_entity_poly.pdbx_seq_one_letter_code
_entity_poly.pdbx_strand_id
1 'polypeptide(L)'
;MSRAVVDAKEFSHAMSKISKVLKKCAIPFLEEVCLRIQNGRCTLTATDLETWFTAELPASGDDMFFAFRKTKDILRACSHFAGELTMEFSETRSGSKKVGKVLLRCERRGAEFEVYDGADYPNTPQASEGDAFSVSSARLSACVERVRYAAEKPSVSARPAAICVQFCGNSVYALDGTRLACDTLEGVSFPKPFLVRADVLAHLSAFGKEDM
;
A
#
# COMPACT_ATOMS: atom_id res chain seq x y z
N MET A 1 24.54 -11.05 -7.47
CA MET A 1 23.28 -11.22 -8.24
C MET A 1 22.36 -12.04 -7.37
N SER A 2 21.23 -11.49 -6.95
CA SER A 2 20.29 -12.18 -6.09
C SER A 2 19.09 -12.62 -6.92
N ARG A 3 18.51 -13.77 -6.59
CA ARG A 3 17.38 -14.36 -7.31
C ARG A 3 16.28 -14.77 -6.35
N ALA A 4 15.05 -14.39 -6.65
CA ALA A 4 13.87 -14.81 -5.91
C ALA A 4 12.70 -15.14 -6.84
N VAL A 5 11.73 -15.86 -6.32
CA VAL A 5 10.54 -16.32 -7.05
C VAL A 5 9.29 -16.02 -6.23
N VAL A 6 8.26 -15.51 -6.89
CA VAL A 6 6.92 -15.26 -6.33
C VAL A 6 5.85 -15.74 -7.32
N ASP A 7 4.59 -15.86 -6.88
CA ASP A 7 3.49 -16.07 -7.83
C ASP A 7 3.21 -14.78 -8.61
N ALA A 8 3.14 -14.89 -9.94
CA ALA A 8 2.98 -13.72 -10.82
C ALA A 8 1.62 -13.02 -10.67
N LYS A 9 0.55 -13.79 -10.42
CA LYS A 9 -0.81 -13.24 -10.27
C LYS A 9 -0.94 -12.52 -8.93
N GLU A 10 -0.46 -13.14 -7.84
CA GLU A 10 -0.46 -12.53 -6.51
C GLU A 10 0.38 -11.25 -6.52
N PHE A 11 1.56 -11.29 -7.13
CA PHE A 11 2.42 -10.11 -7.28
C PHE A 11 1.73 -8.99 -8.07
N SER A 12 1.17 -9.30 -9.24
CA SER A 12 0.47 -8.31 -10.07
C SER A 12 -0.74 -7.71 -9.35
N HIS A 13 -1.49 -8.54 -8.61
CA HIS A 13 -2.65 -8.11 -7.83
C HIS A 13 -2.23 -7.17 -6.67
N ALA A 14 -1.22 -7.56 -5.90
CA ALA A 14 -0.67 -6.75 -4.81
C ALA A 14 -0.12 -5.42 -5.33
N MET A 15 0.68 -5.43 -6.40
CA MET A 15 1.20 -4.23 -7.06
C MET A 15 0.07 -3.30 -7.54
N SER A 16 -0.99 -3.85 -8.14
CA SER A 16 -2.15 -3.08 -8.59
C SER A 16 -2.91 -2.41 -7.44
N LYS A 17 -3.05 -3.09 -6.31
CA LYS A 17 -3.68 -2.53 -5.10
C LYS A 17 -2.84 -1.38 -4.52
N ILE A 18 -1.57 -1.64 -4.27
CA ILE A 18 -0.65 -0.69 -3.62
C ILE A 18 -0.40 0.54 -4.48
N SER A 19 -0.27 0.39 -5.79
CA SER A 19 -0.02 1.51 -6.70
C SER A 19 -1.13 2.58 -6.72
N LYS A 20 -2.35 2.25 -6.26
CA LYS A 20 -3.45 3.21 -6.16
C LYS A 20 -3.22 4.30 -5.11
N VAL A 21 -2.33 4.06 -4.17
CA VAL A 21 -1.97 5.00 -3.10
C VAL A 21 -0.90 5.98 -3.53
N LEU A 22 -0.12 5.64 -4.55
CA LEU A 22 0.97 6.48 -5.04
C LEU A 22 0.44 7.82 -5.54
N LYS A 23 1.00 8.90 -5.01
CA LYS A 23 0.71 10.28 -5.39
C LYS A 23 1.96 10.93 -5.96
N LYS A 24 1.79 11.92 -6.83
CA LYS A 24 2.90 12.76 -7.25
C LYS A 24 3.45 13.54 -6.06
N CYS A 25 4.75 13.46 -5.85
CA CYS A 25 5.43 14.21 -4.80
C CYS A 25 6.79 14.76 -5.27
N ALA A 26 7.42 15.62 -4.47
CA ALA A 26 8.72 16.20 -4.80
C ALA A 26 9.88 15.19 -4.75
N ILE A 27 9.67 14.04 -4.15
CA ILE A 27 10.68 13.00 -3.94
C ILE A 27 10.36 11.82 -4.88
N PRO A 28 11.11 11.61 -5.97
CA PRO A 28 10.74 10.66 -7.02
C PRO A 28 10.59 9.21 -6.57
N PHE A 29 11.39 8.74 -5.61
CA PHE A 29 11.29 7.35 -5.14
C PHE A 29 10.05 7.07 -4.28
N LEU A 30 9.39 8.11 -3.74
CA LEU A 30 8.12 7.96 -3.03
C LEU A 30 6.90 7.86 -3.97
N GLU A 31 7.10 8.18 -5.26
CA GLU A 31 6.08 7.93 -6.30
C GLU A 31 6.07 6.45 -6.74
N GLU A 32 6.91 5.62 -6.14
CA GLU A 32 7.18 4.26 -6.58
C GLU A 32 6.96 3.24 -5.45
N VAL A 33 6.74 1.99 -5.82
CA VAL A 33 6.61 0.88 -4.86
C VAL A 33 7.98 0.36 -4.47
N CYS A 34 8.20 0.21 -3.18
CA CYS A 34 9.35 -0.47 -2.60
C CYS A 34 9.06 -1.96 -2.44
N LEU A 35 10.04 -2.79 -2.76
CA LEU A 35 10.01 -4.24 -2.62
C LEU A 35 11.09 -4.69 -1.65
N ARG A 36 10.70 -5.50 -0.69
CA ARG A 36 11.62 -6.21 0.21
C ARG A 36 11.28 -7.70 0.19
N ILE A 37 12.25 -8.54 -0.12
CA ILE A 37 12.15 -9.99 0.08
C ILE A 37 13.07 -10.36 1.23
N GLN A 38 12.52 -10.97 2.25
CA GLN A 38 13.25 -11.42 3.43
C GLN A 38 12.50 -12.55 4.12
N ASN A 39 13.23 -13.57 4.60
CA ASN A 39 12.67 -14.69 5.35
C ASN A 39 11.51 -15.41 4.64
N GLY A 40 11.57 -15.56 3.31
CA GLY A 40 10.54 -16.23 2.53
C GLY A 40 9.27 -15.41 2.29
N ARG A 41 9.31 -14.11 2.53
CA ARG A 41 8.21 -13.16 2.29
C ARG A 41 8.65 -12.02 1.38
N CYS A 42 7.79 -11.68 0.44
CA CYS A 42 7.89 -10.46 -0.36
C CYS A 42 6.92 -9.42 0.21
N THR A 43 7.44 -8.31 0.68
CA THR A 43 6.67 -7.17 1.17
C THR A 43 6.77 -6.04 0.14
N LEU A 44 5.63 -5.60 -0.35
CA LEU A 44 5.50 -4.42 -1.19
C LEU A 44 5.01 -3.25 -0.33
N THR A 45 5.64 -2.10 -0.44
CA THR A 45 5.29 -0.90 0.34
C THR A 45 5.15 0.32 -0.57
N ALA A 46 4.12 1.11 -0.34
CA ALA A 46 3.95 2.45 -0.90
C ALA A 46 3.62 3.43 0.23
N THR A 47 4.14 4.66 0.14
CA THR A 47 3.92 5.69 1.15
C THR A 47 3.95 7.09 0.55
N ASP A 48 3.19 7.99 1.15
CA ASP A 48 3.29 9.44 0.98
C ASP A 48 3.87 10.14 2.23
N LEU A 49 4.56 9.37 3.10
CA LEU A 49 5.11 9.72 4.42
C LEU A 49 4.06 9.95 5.52
N GLU A 50 2.81 10.14 5.19
CA GLU A 50 1.71 10.24 6.15
C GLU A 50 0.97 8.90 6.29
N THR A 51 0.94 8.13 5.21
CA THR A 51 0.23 6.85 5.10
C THR A 51 1.15 5.80 4.51
N TRP A 52 1.16 4.61 5.09
CA TRP A 52 1.87 3.44 4.58
C TRP A 52 0.88 2.36 4.20
N PHE A 53 1.06 1.82 3.00
CA PHE A 53 0.34 0.64 2.54
C PHE A 53 1.33 -0.47 2.28
N THR A 54 1.06 -1.64 2.84
CA THR A 54 1.87 -2.84 2.64
C THR A 54 1.01 -3.97 2.13
N ALA A 55 1.59 -4.79 1.26
CA ALA A 55 1.04 -6.10 0.91
C ALA A 55 2.14 -7.12 1.02
N GLU A 56 1.80 -8.28 1.54
CA GLU A 56 2.72 -9.40 1.72
C GLU A 56 2.26 -10.58 0.89
N LEU A 57 3.23 -11.27 0.29
CA LEU A 57 3.01 -12.51 -0.43
C LEU A 57 4.18 -13.47 -0.19
N PRO A 58 3.96 -14.79 -0.33
CA PRO A 58 5.03 -15.77 -0.22
C PRO A 58 6.11 -15.54 -1.27
N ALA A 59 7.38 -15.72 -0.89
CA ALA A 59 8.52 -15.67 -1.78
C ALA A 59 9.50 -16.79 -1.45
N SER A 60 10.31 -17.17 -2.43
CA SER A 60 11.43 -18.10 -2.23
C SER A 60 12.69 -17.55 -2.89
N GLY A 61 13.86 -17.90 -2.36
CA GLY A 61 15.16 -17.47 -2.89
C GLY A 61 15.87 -16.47 -2.01
N ASP A 62 16.67 -15.60 -2.63
CA ASP A 62 17.55 -14.66 -1.94
C ASP A 62 16.85 -13.42 -1.42
N ASP A 63 17.37 -12.83 -0.35
CA ASP A 63 16.92 -11.54 0.15
C ASP A 63 17.21 -10.43 -0.88
N MET A 64 16.23 -9.50 -1.02
CA MET A 64 16.33 -8.36 -1.92
C MET A 64 15.68 -7.12 -1.28
N PHE A 65 16.22 -5.94 -1.56
CA PHE A 65 15.65 -4.69 -1.08
C PHE A 65 15.92 -3.56 -2.08
N PHE A 66 14.88 -3.09 -2.75
CA PHE A 66 14.95 -2.00 -3.73
C PHE A 66 13.58 -1.33 -3.92
N ALA A 67 13.56 -0.10 -4.45
CA ALA A 67 12.34 0.52 -4.92
C ALA A 67 12.32 0.60 -6.45
N PHE A 68 11.19 0.33 -7.06
CA PHE A 68 11.03 0.44 -8.50
C PHE A 68 11.22 1.88 -8.96
N ARG A 69 11.55 2.09 -10.24
CA ARG A 69 11.66 3.44 -10.83
C ARG A 69 10.49 3.80 -11.74
N LYS A 70 9.71 2.81 -12.15
CA LYS A 70 8.57 2.98 -13.08
C LYS A 70 7.50 1.95 -12.77
N THR A 71 6.87 2.07 -11.61
CA THR A 71 5.82 1.16 -11.16
C THR A 71 4.74 0.91 -12.21
N LYS A 72 4.36 1.94 -12.97
CA LYS A 72 3.35 1.79 -14.03
C LYS A 72 3.79 0.88 -15.18
N ASP A 73 5.06 0.94 -15.57
CA ASP A 73 5.58 0.09 -16.65
C ASP A 73 5.71 -1.35 -16.16
N ILE A 74 6.07 -1.55 -14.90
CA ILE A 74 6.12 -2.85 -14.25
C ILE A 74 4.72 -3.47 -14.18
N LEU A 75 3.72 -2.72 -13.78
CA LEU A 75 2.32 -3.17 -13.78
C LEU A 75 1.87 -3.65 -15.17
N ARG A 76 2.22 -2.90 -16.22
CA ARG A 76 1.93 -3.32 -17.60
C ARG A 76 2.63 -4.61 -17.98
N ALA A 77 3.90 -4.77 -17.61
CA ALA A 77 4.64 -6.00 -17.89
C ALA A 77 4.04 -7.18 -17.15
N CYS A 78 3.76 -7.02 -15.86
CA CYS A 78 3.25 -8.08 -14.99
C CYS A 78 1.79 -8.48 -15.29
N SER A 79 0.99 -7.60 -15.91
CA SER A 79 -0.41 -7.93 -16.28
C SER A 79 -0.55 -9.11 -17.23
N HIS A 80 0.53 -9.48 -17.90
CA HIS A 80 0.58 -10.60 -18.85
C HIS A 80 1.35 -11.82 -18.34
N PHE A 81 1.81 -11.78 -17.08
CA PHE A 81 2.54 -12.88 -16.46
C PHE A 81 1.57 -13.82 -15.75
N ALA A 82 1.88 -15.11 -15.77
CA ALA A 82 1.13 -16.15 -15.10
C ALA A 82 2.06 -17.28 -14.64
N GLY A 83 1.80 -17.85 -13.47
CA GLY A 83 2.65 -18.87 -12.87
C GLY A 83 3.80 -18.24 -12.06
N GLU A 84 5.00 -18.80 -12.15
CA GLU A 84 6.15 -18.34 -11.39
C GLU A 84 6.78 -17.08 -12.02
N LEU A 85 6.93 -16.03 -11.22
CA LEU A 85 7.68 -14.83 -11.55
C LEU A 85 9.05 -14.89 -10.88
N THR A 86 10.08 -15.06 -11.68
CA THR A 86 11.49 -14.96 -11.23
C THR A 86 11.94 -13.50 -11.28
N MET A 87 12.55 -13.05 -10.21
CA MET A 87 13.21 -11.75 -10.09
C MET A 87 14.70 -11.96 -9.96
N GLU A 88 15.49 -11.35 -10.84
CA GLU A 88 16.95 -11.37 -10.79
C GLU A 88 17.44 -9.95 -10.56
N PHE A 89 17.94 -9.69 -9.35
CA PHE A 89 18.45 -8.37 -8.98
C PHE A 89 19.98 -8.31 -9.13
N SER A 90 20.46 -7.24 -9.72
CA SER A 90 21.88 -6.96 -9.87
C SER A 90 22.18 -5.48 -9.61
N GLU A 91 23.31 -5.23 -8.95
CA GLU A 91 23.87 -3.88 -8.82
C GLU A 91 25.08 -3.73 -9.73
N THR A 92 25.10 -2.63 -10.46
CA THR A 92 26.23 -2.26 -11.32
C THR A 92 26.72 -0.88 -10.89
N ARG A 93 28.04 -0.71 -10.82
CA ARG A 93 28.65 0.61 -10.59
C ARG A 93 28.86 1.30 -11.93
N SER A 94 28.23 2.46 -12.12
CA SER A 94 28.51 3.36 -13.24
C SER A 94 29.14 4.64 -12.68
N GLY A 95 30.47 4.71 -12.68
CA GLY A 95 31.23 5.78 -12.02
C GLY A 95 31.07 5.74 -10.50
N SER A 96 30.68 6.86 -9.91
CA SER A 96 30.42 6.99 -8.47
C SER A 96 28.99 6.58 -8.04
N LYS A 97 28.09 6.27 -8.98
CA LYS A 97 26.70 5.90 -8.70
C LYS A 97 26.50 4.39 -8.79
N LYS A 98 25.83 3.83 -7.79
CA LYS A 98 25.26 2.48 -7.87
C LYS A 98 23.95 2.55 -8.64
N VAL A 99 23.80 1.72 -9.65
CA VAL A 99 22.54 1.55 -10.40
C VAL A 99 22.10 0.12 -10.20
N GLY A 100 20.96 -0.05 -9.53
CA GLY A 100 20.30 -1.33 -9.40
C GLY A 100 19.47 -1.64 -10.63
N LYS A 101 19.41 -2.90 -11.03
CA LYS A 101 18.55 -3.43 -12.07
C LYS A 101 17.86 -4.67 -11.59
N VAL A 102 16.60 -4.82 -11.94
CA VAL A 102 15.83 -6.03 -11.74
C VAL A 102 15.30 -6.55 -13.07
N LEU A 103 15.57 -7.82 -13.34
CA LEU A 103 15.00 -8.55 -14.46
C LEU A 103 13.85 -9.41 -13.95
N LEU A 104 12.65 -9.11 -14.43
CA LEU A 104 11.44 -9.88 -14.16
C LEU A 104 11.25 -10.89 -15.29
N ARG A 105 11.19 -12.18 -14.97
CA ARG A 105 10.98 -13.26 -15.94
C ARG A 105 9.80 -14.13 -15.55
N CYS A 106 8.95 -14.39 -16.52
CA CYS A 106 7.86 -15.34 -16.40
C CYS A 106 7.79 -16.18 -17.70
N GLU A 107 8.12 -17.46 -17.62
CA GLU A 107 8.25 -18.37 -18.77
C GLU A 107 9.24 -17.82 -19.84
N ARG A 108 8.71 -17.51 -21.04
CA ARG A 108 9.50 -16.96 -22.17
C ARG A 108 9.51 -15.43 -22.23
N ARG A 109 8.82 -14.77 -21.30
CA ARG A 109 8.70 -13.31 -21.25
C ARG A 109 9.64 -12.75 -20.19
N GLY A 110 10.25 -11.62 -20.47
CA GLY A 110 11.08 -10.93 -19.50
C GLY A 110 11.13 -9.44 -19.78
N ALA A 111 11.30 -8.66 -18.73
CA ALA A 111 11.50 -7.22 -18.79
C ALA A 111 12.52 -6.78 -17.73
N GLU A 112 13.46 -5.95 -18.12
CA GLU A 112 14.48 -5.38 -17.23
C GLU A 112 14.09 -3.94 -16.85
N PHE A 113 14.21 -3.61 -15.58
CA PHE A 113 13.91 -2.29 -15.03
C PHE A 113 15.07 -1.79 -14.17
N GLU A 114 15.35 -0.49 -14.25
CA GLU A 114 16.18 0.18 -13.26
C GLU A 114 15.40 0.34 -11.94
N VAL A 115 16.14 0.27 -10.83
CA VAL A 115 15.60 0.41 -9.49
C VAL A 115 16.43 1.38 -8.65
N TYR A 116 15.80 1.96 -7.63
CA TYR A 116 16.47 2.73 -6.58
C TYR A 116 16.99 1.79 -5.50
N ASP A 117 18.03 2.21 -4.78
CA ASP A 117 18.46 1.49 -3.58
C ASP A 117 17.34 1.47 -2.54
N GLY A 118 17.02 0.30 -2.00
CA GLY A 118 16.00 0.16 -0.97
C GLY A 118 16.36 0.89 0.33
N ALA A 119 17.64 1.08 0.60
CA ALA A 119 18.10 1.80 1.78
C ALA A 119 17.69 3.29 1.80
N ASP A 120 17.43 3.87 0.64
CA ASP A 120 16.94 5.25 0.52
C ASP A 120 15.43 5.36 0.81
N TYR A 121 14.71 4.23 0.83
CA TYR A 121 13.27 4.22 1.07
C TYR A 121 12.96 4.31 2.57
N PRO A 122 11.97 5.13 2.99
CA PRO A 122 11.66 5.31 4.40
C PRO A 122 11.17 4.01 5.04
N ASN A 123 11.60 3.78 6.28
CA ASN A 123 11.15 2.62 7.03
C ASN A 123 9.66 2.76 7.39
N THR A 124 8.92 1.67 7.24
CA THR A 124 7.53 1.60 7.70
C THR A 124 7.50 1.76 9.23
N PRO A 125 6.73 2.70 9.77
CA PRO A 125 6.56 2.81 11.21
C PRO A 125 5.98 1.51 11.76
N GLN A 126 6.51 1.05 12.89
CA GLN A 126 5.88 -0.05 13.60
C GLN A 126 4.61 0.48 14.26
N ALA A 127 3.50 -0.26 14.07
CA ALA A 127 2.30 0.00 14.84
C ALA A 127 2.62 -0.19 16.33
N SER A 128 2.21 0.77 17.18
CA SER A 128 2.27 0.57 18.62
C SER A 128 1.39 -0.63 18.99
N GLU A 129 1.85 -1.43 19.95
CA GLU A 129 1.00 -2.43 20.56
C GLU A 129 -0.20 -1.71 21.19
N GLY A 130 -1.32 -1.78 20.52
CA GLY A 130 -2.59 -1.19 20.91
C GLY A 130 -3.66 -2.25 20.96
N ASP A 131 -4.85 -1.87 21.38
CA ASP A 131 -5.99 -2.76 21.35
C ASP A 131 -6.30 -3.20 19.91
N ALA A 132 -6.07 -4.46 19.60
CA ALA A 132 -6.41 -5.05 18.32
C ALA A 132 -7.89 -5.42 18.27
N PHE A 133 -8.54 -5.18 17.15
CA PHE A 133 -9.90 -5.63 16.88
C PHE A 133 -10.00 -6.20 15.47
N SER A 134 -10.92 -7.14 15.28
CA SER A 134 -11.21 -7.69 13.96
C SER A 134 -12.53 -7.15 13.45
N VAL A 135 -12.55 -6.78 12.18
CA VAL A 135 -13.75 -6.28 11.51
C VAL A 135 -13.78 -6.77 10.06
N SER A 136 -14.95 -7.16 9.58
CA SER A 136 -15.12 -7.48 8.15
C SER A 136 -14.79 -6.25 7.30
N SER A 137 -13.84 -6.40 6.39
CA SER A 137 -13.43 -5.33 5.46
C SER A 137 -14.59 -4.82 4.62
N ALA A 138 -15.48 -5.70 4.17
CA ALA A 138 -16.67 -5.35 3.41
C ALA A 138 -17.65 -4.49 4.22
N ARG A 139 -17.91 -4.85 5.50
CA ARG A 139 -18.77 -4.08 6.40
C ARG A 139 -18.17 -2.73 6.73
N LEU A 140 -16.88 -2.67 7.06
CA LEU A 140 -16.17 -1.44 7.35
C LEU A 140 -16.20 -0.51 6.14
N SER A 141 -15.85 -1.01 4.95
CA SER A 141 -15.87 -0.24 3.71
C SER A 141 -17.25 0.32 3.41
N ALA A 142 -18.30 -0.49 3.51
CA ALA A 142 -19.68 -0.05 3.27
C ALA A 142 -20.13 1.02 4.28
N CYS A 143 -19.79 0.87 5.55
CA CYS A 143 -20.10 1.85 6.59
C CYS A 143 -19.37 3.17 6.33
N VAL A 144 -18.07 3.13 6.06
CA VAL A 144 -17.25 4.30 5.74
C VAL A 144 -17.78 5.04 4.50
N GLU A 145 -18.14 4.33 3.44
CA GLU A 145 -18.70 4.95 2.22
C GLU A 145 -20.00 5.73 2.49
N ARG A 146 -20.82 5.27 3.45
CA ARG A 146 -22.06 5.96 3.83
C ARG A 146 -21.84 7.23 4.64
N VAL A 147 -20.69 7.41 5.28
CA VAL A 147 -20.44 8.57 6.15
C VAL A 147 -19.37 9.52 5.64
N ARG A 148 -18.34 9.02 4.96
CA ARG A 148 -17.14 9.81 4.60
C ARG A 148 -17.41 11.03 3.73
N TYR A 149 -18.54 11.07 2.99
CA TYR A 149 -18.90 12.21 2.16
C TYR A 149 -19.17 13.48 2.98
N ALA A 150 -19.46 13.35 4.27
CA ALA A 150 -19.70 14.46 5.18
C ALA A 150 -18.40 15.04 5.77
N ALA A 151 -17.24 14.43 5.52
CA ALA A 151 -15.96 15.02 5.87
C ALA A 151 -15.57 16.12 4.88
N GLU A 152 -14.84 17.14 5.36
CA GLU A 152 -14.27 18.17 4.49
C GLU A 152 -13.13 17.61 3.63
N LYS A 153 -12.89 18.26 2.48
CA LYS A 153 -11.72 17.94 1.66
C LYS A 153 -10.47 18.53 2.30
N PRO A 154 -9.34 17.81 2.33
CA PRO A 154 -8.09 18.32 2.92
C PRO A 154 -7.61 19.65 2.33
N SER A 155 -7.90 19.91 1.05
CA SER A 155 -7.53 21.15 0.36
C SER A 155 -8.33 22.38 0.80
N VAL A 156 -9.43 22.22 1.53
CA VAL A 156 -10.36 23.30 1.91
C VAL A 156 -10.30 23.56 3.40
N SER A 157 -10.04 22.54 4.21
CA SER A 157 -10.18 22.64 5.66
C SER A 157 -8.86 22.97 6.36
N ALA A 158 -8.92 23.96 7.26
CA ALA A 158 -7.88 24.21 8.26
C ALA A 158 -8.14 23.42 9.58
N ARG A 159 -9.23 22.65 9.67
CA ARG A 159 -9.61 21.88 10.87
C ARG A 159 -9.28 20.39 10.70
N PRO A 160 -8.23 19.89 11.37
CA PRO A 160 -7.79 18.49 11.18
C PRO A 160 -8.87 17.46 11.46
N ALA A 161 -9.77 17.69 12.42
CA ALA A 161 -10.84 16.77 12.75
C ALA A 161 -11.93 16.69 11.66
N ALA A 162 -12.19 17.80 10.95
CA ALA A 162 -13.25 17.87 9.94
C ALA A 162 -12.93 17.08 8.66
N ILE A 163 -11.66 16.78 8.39
CA ILE A 163 -11.24 15.92 7.26
C ILE A 163 -11.23 14.43 7.60
N CYS A 164 -11.62 14.07 8.83
CA CYS A 164 -11.58 12.73 9.35
C CYS A 164 -12.95 12.10 9.50
N VAL A 165 -12.98 10.79 9.49
CA VAL A 165 -14.07 9.96 10.01
C VAL A 165 -13.71 9.55 11.42
N GLN A 166 -14.63 9.70 12.35
CA GLN A 166 -14.46 9.30 13.74
C GLN A 166 -15.13 7.96 14.01
N PHE A 167 -14.45 7.14 14.78
CA PHE A 167 -14.90 5.85 15.27
C PHE A 167 -15.02 5.94 16.79
N CYS A 168 -16.19 5.59 17.33
CA CYS A 168 -16.45 5.67 18.78
C CYS A 168 -17.49 4.62 19.20
N GLY A 169 -17.12 3.70 20.08
CA GLY A 169 -17.97 2.56 20.41
C GLY A 169 -18.29 1.75 19.15
N ASN A 170 -19.55 1.63 18.78
CA ASN A 170 -19.98 1.02 17.52
C ASN A 170 -20.38 2.04 16.44
N SER A 171 -20.23 3.33 16.71
CA SER A 171 -20.63 4.39 15.81
C SER A 171 -19.46 4.89 14.95
N VAL A 172 -19.78 5.19 13.70
CA VAL A 172 -18.86 5.75 12.70
C VAL A 172 -19.50 7.01 12.15
N TYR A 173 -18.84 8.15 12.24
CA TYR A 173 -19.42 9.41 11.79
C TYR A 173 -18.38 10.39 11.23
N ALA A 174 -18.85 11.28 10.36
CA ALA A 174 -18.10 12.38 9.80
C ALA A 174 -18.90 13.68 9.89
N LEU A 175 -18.19 14.79 10.08
CA LEU A 175 -18.78 16.11 10.31
C LEU A 175 -17.90 17.19 9.71
N ASP A 176 -18.47 18.07 8.87
CA ASP A 176 -17.77 19.26 8.33
C ASP A 176 -18.22 20.59 8.96
N GLY A 177 -19.09 20.54 9.97
CA GLY A 177 -19.67 21.71 10.63
C GLY A 177 -21.00 22.16 10.06
N THR A 178 -21.38 21.67 8.87
CA THR A 178 -22.70 21.91 8.23
C THR A 178 -23.46 20.61 8.00
N ARG A 179 -22.76 19.51 7.80
CA ARG A 179 -23.31 18.18 7.57
C ARG A 179 -22.78 17.21 8.61
N LEU A 180 -23.63 16.31 9.05
CA LEU A 180 -23.28 15.16 9.88
C LEU A 180 -23.84 13.91 9.21
N ALA A 181 -22.97 12.93 9.00
CA ALA A 181 -23.37 11.58 8.64
C ALA A 181 -22.94 10.62 9.75
N CYS A 182 -23.81 9.71 10.13
CA CYS A 182 -23.54 8.71 11.16
C CYS A 182 -24.06 7.35 10.69
N ASP A 183 -23.31 6.31 11.01
CA ASP A 183 -23.70 4.93 10.80
C ASP A 183 -23.23 4.06 11.97
N THR A 184 -23.73 2.84 12.03
CA THR A 184 -23.41 1.90 13.11
C THR A 184 -22.77 0.63 12.53
N LEU A 185 -21.66 0.23 13.10
CA LEU A 185 -20.96 -1.00 12.75
C LEU A 185 -21.34 -2.11 13.75
N GLU A 186 -22.36 -2.89 13.41
CA GLU A 186 -22.87 -3.94 14.28
C GLU A 186 -21.82 -5.02 14.56
N GLY A 187 -21.79 -5.47 15.82
CA GLY A 187 -20.86 -6.54 16.26
C GLY A 187 -19.44 -6.08 16.50
N VAL A 188 -19.15 -4.78 16.37
CA VAL A 188 -17.84 -4.18 16.66
C VAL A 188 -18.03 -3.07 17.68
N SER A 189 -17.13 -3.01 18.67
CA SER A 189 -17.07 -1.90 19.62
C SER A 189 -15.62 -1.45 19.75
N PHE A 190 -15.34 -0.24 19.30
CA PHE A 190 -14.01 0.35 19.41
C PHE A 190 -13.74 0.73 20.87
N PRO A 191 -12.65 0.26 21.48
CA PRO A 191 -12.40 0.47 22.90
C PRO A 191 -12.10 1.93 23.25
N LYS A 192 -11.57 2.70 22.30
CA LYS A 192 -11.28 4.13 22.43
C LYS A 192 -11.71 4.87 21.16
N PRO A 193 -12.17 6.11 21.27
CA PRO A 193 -12.43 6.94 20.10
C PRO A 193 -11.12 7.23 19.34
N PHE A 194 -11.18 7.16 18.00
CA PHE A 194 -10.07 7.55 17.13
C PHE A 194 -10.58 8.19 15.85
N LEU A 195 -9.69 8.91 15.19
CA LEU A 195 -9.94 9.64 13.94
C LEU A 195 -9.06 9.04 12.84
N VAL A 196 -9.66 8.82 11.66
CA VAL A 196 -8.92 8.43 10.46
C VAL A 196 -9.31 9.36 9.31
N ARG A 197 -8.36 9.86 8.57
CA ARG A 197 -8.62 10.75 7.42
C ARG A 197 -9.52 10.06 6.40
N ALA A 198 -10.51 10.79 5.91
CA ALA A 198 -11.49 10.28 4.96
C ALA A 198 -10.88 9.90 3.60
N ASP A 199 -9.80 10.57 3.18
CA ASP A 199 -9.06 10.22 1.95
C ASP A 199 -8.26 8.92 2.08
N VAL A 200 -7.73 8.62 3.26
CA VAL A 200 -7.08 7.34 3.56
C VAL A 200 -8.11 6.21 3.54
N LEU A 201 -9.25 6.41 4.18
CA LEU A 201 -10.35 5.43 4.21
C LEU A 201 -10.95 5.15 2.83
N ALA A 202 -10.83 6.09 1.88
CA ALA A 202 -11.24 5.84 0.50
C ALA A 202 -10.52 4.65 -0.16
N HIS A 203 -9.32 4.32 0.33
CA HIS A 203 -8.55 3.19 -0.19
C HIS A 203 -9.03 1.83 0.34
N LEU A 204 -9.87 1.79 1.41
CA LEU A 204 -10.42 0.53 1.91
C LEU A 204 -11.17 -0.26 0.82
N SER A 205 -11.85 0.42 -0.08
CA SER A 205 -12.55 -0.23 -1.20
C SER A 205 -11.60 -1.00 -2.15
N ALA A 206 -10.33 -0.64 -2.18
CA ALA A 206 -9.32 -1.36 -2.96
C ALA A 206 -8.90 -2.69 -2.32
N PHE A 207 -9.06 -2.81 -0.99
CA PHE A 207 -8.69 -3.98 -0.20
C PHE A 207 -9.92 -4.83 0.21
N GLY A 208 -11.13 -4.31 0.02
CA GLY A 208 -12.35 -4.71 0.69
C GLY A 208 -13.18 -5.84 0.08
N LYS A 209 -12.63 -6.78 -0.68
CA LYS A 209 -13.41 -7.94 -1.15
C LYS A 209 -12.92 -9.29 -0.64
N GLU A 210 -11.84 -9.30 0.10
CA GLU A 210 -11.31 -10.51 0.73
C GLU A 210 -11.46 -10.34 2.24
N ASP A 211 -12.01 -11.34 2.90
CA ASP A 211 -12.04 -11.40 4.37
C ASP A 211 -10.59 -11.40 4.86
N MET A 212 -10.23 -10.34 5.58
CA MET A 212 -8.96 -10.25 6.29
C MET A 212 -9.13 -10.76 7.71
#